data_dbbfc91be5a9bb0d6bb338ab6c87ec5b
#
_entry.id   dbbfc91be5a9bb0d6bb338ab6c87ec5b
#
_cell.length_a   1.000
_cell.length_b   1.000
_cell.length_c   1.000
_cell.angle_alpha   90.00
_cell.angle_beta   90.00
_cell.angle_gamma   90.00
#
_symmetry.space_group_name_H-M   'P 1'
#
loop_
_entity.id
_entity.type
_entity.pdbx_description
1 polymer ?
#
loop_
_entity_poly.entity_id
_entity_poly.type
_entity_poly.pdbx_seq_one_letter_code
_entity_poly.pdbx_strand_id
1 'polypeptide(L)'
;MKKIAILGPKNTYSDVAAKVYQNQQEIPYEIIYKKQISDVIQAISEDTIGIIPIENTLEGYVQQHLDYVLMHAKAWISSELRLQVSFACISHRPIEDVKTVYVQYATKNQCLKFMATLDEQDVVITESNTQSYERYLQDSNSAVIIPNHIYTPGMAPFEIENVTDELQNETRFFVIENQKHVFKNHEDYKMAMVFTPTIDRPGLLLSIIEAFANAQINLISIMSRPTKKAMGTYHFFIELECKNSQIEHIETILDKLSKHMSIRLLGVFIDQSL
;
A
#
# COMPACT_ATOMS: atom_id res chain seq x y z
N MET A 1 -0.47 4.86 -25.73
CA MET A 1 0.51 5.09 -24.64
C MET A 1 -0.08 4.47 -23.39
N LYS A 2 0.65 3.58 -22.72
CA LYS A 2 0.17 2.94 -21.49
C LYS A 2 0.06 3.95 -20.35
N LYS A 3 -0.80 3.67 -19.38
CA LYS A 3 -1.09 4.58 -18.26
C LYS A 3 -0.94 3.89 -16.92
N ILE A 4 -0.57 4.68 -15.90
CA ILE A 4 -0.56 4.28 -14.50
C ILE A 4 -1.59 5.13 -13.76
N ALA A 5 -2.66 4.52 -13.28
CA ALA A 5 -3.66 5.17 -12.44
C ALA A 5 -3.27 5.06 -10.97
N ILE A 6 -3.24 6.18 -10.27
CA ILE A 6 -2.90 6.26 -8.84
C ILE A 6 -3.84 7.20 -8.10
N LEU A 7 -3.87 7.04 -6.77
CA LEU A 7 -4.50 8.03 -5.89
C LEU A 7 -3.64 9.29 -5.84
N GLY A 8 -4.22 10.44 -6.22
CA GLY A 8 -3.58 11.74 -6.13
C GLY A 8 -3.66 12.37 -4.75
N PRO A 9 -3.16 13.60 -4.62
CA PRO A 9 -2.54 14.43 -5.67
C PRO A 9 -1.10 14.01 -6.03
N LYS A 10 -0.45 14.81 -6.90
CA LYS A 10 0.98 14.70 -7.19
C LYS A 10 1.82 14.91 -5.91
N ASN A 11 3.02 14.37 -5.87
CA ASN A 11 3.94 14.42 -4.72
C ASN A 11 3.43 13.66 -3.47
N THR A 12 2.61 12.64 -3.65
CA THR A 12 2.28 11.65 -2.62
C THR A 12 3.17 10.41 -2.74
N TYR A 13 3.15 9.52 -1.74
CA TYR A 13 3.84 8.22 -1.84
C TYR A 13 3.30 7.36 -3.00
N SER A 14 2.02 7.50 -3.38
CA SER A 14 1.48 6.85 -4.59
C SER A 14 2.14 7.39 -5.87
N ASP A 15 2.44 8.69 -5.94
CA ASP A 15 3.17 9.30 -7.06
C ASP A 15 4.61 8.81 -7.12
N VAL A 16 5.27 8.65 -5.97
CA VAL A 16 6.62 8.07 -5.89
C VAL A 16 6.59 6.62 -6.37
N ALA A 17 5.65 5.80 -5.88
CA ALA A 17 5.50 4.41 -6.31
C ALA A 17 5.31 4.29 -7.83
N ALA A 18 4.48 5.14 -8.41
CA ALA A 18 4.27 5.17 -9.86
C ALA A 18 5.55 5.53 -10.65
N LYS A 19 6.33 6.50 -10.15
CA LYS A 19 7.61 6.88 -10.77
C LYS A 19 8.66 5.78 -10.64
N VAL A 20 8.77 5.13 -9.47
CA VAL A 20 9.66 3.99 -9.25
C VAL A 20 9.30 2.88 -10.23
N TYR A 21 8.03 2.50 -10.31
CA TYR A 21 7.57 1.50 -11.27
C TYR A 21 7.89 1.89 -12.72
N GLN A 22 7.57 3.13 -13.12
CA GLN A 22 7.82 3.64 -14.46
C GLN A 22 9.29 3.56 -14.87
N ASN A 23 10.21 3.88 -13.94
CA ASN A 23 11.66 3.84 -14.20
C ASN A 23 12.19 2.42 -14.40
N GLN A 24 11.47 1.40 -13.96
CA GLN A 24 11.80 -0.01 -14.16
C GLN A 24 11.26 -0.57 -15.48
N GLN A 25 10.44 0.20 -16.19
CA GLN A 25 9.80 -0.24 -17.42
C GLN A 25 10.56 0.25 -18.67
N GLU A 26 10.60 -0.59 -19.69
CA GLU A 26 11.21 -0.23 -21.00
C GLU A 26 10.37 0.77 -21.79
N ILE A 27 9.06 0.82 -21.54
CA ILE A 27 8.12 1.67 -22.27
C ILE A 27 7.61 2.80 -21.36
N PRO A 28 7.40 4.01 -21.90
CA PRO A 28 6.90 5.14 -21.12
C PRO A 28 5.42 4.96 -20.75
N TYR A 29 5.09 5.35 -19.53
CA TYR A 29 3.73 5.42 -19.02
C TYR A 29 3.33 6.87 -18.74
N GLU A 30 2.05 7.20 -18.93
CA GLU A 30 1.44 8.43 -18.46
C GLU A 30 0.85 8.20 -17.07
N ILE A 31 1.25 8.98 -16.06
CA ILE A 31 0.67 8.90 -14.71
C ILE A 31 -0.62 9.72 -14.67
N ILE A 32 -1.74 9.06 -14.32
CA ILE A 32 -3.04 9.69 -14.18
C ILE A 32 -3.49 9.67 -12.71
N TYR A 33 -3.81 10.84 -12.18
CA TYR A 33 -4.18 11.03 -10.78
C TYR A 33 -5.68 10.94 -10.60
N LYS A 34 -6.13 10.12 -9.68
CA LYS A 34 -7.54 9.93 -9.32
C LYS A 34 -7.82 10.48 -7.92
N LYS A 35 -9.07 10.89 -7.69
CA LYS A 35 -9.48 11.44 -6.40
C LYS A 35 -9.80 10.37 -5.35
N GLN A 36 -10.20 9.19 -5.80
CA GLN A 36 -10.60 8.08 -4.93
C GLN A 36 -10.03 6.75 -5.47
N ILE A 37 -9.83 5.79 -4.56
CA ILE A 37 -9.35 4.45 -4.93
C ILE A 37 -10.33 3.72 -5.86
N SER A 38 -11.63 3.91 -5.67
CA SER A 38 -12.65 3.38 -6.60
C SER A 38 -12.39 3.79 -8.06
N ASP A 39 -11.96 5.05 -8.27
CA ASP A 39 -11.69 5.58 -9.60
C ASP A 39 -10.37 5.02 -10.17
N VAL A 40 -9.40 4.72 -9.31
CA VAL A 40 -8.16 4.02 -9.71
C VAL A 40 -8.50 2.64 -10.23
N ILE A 41 -9.29 1.87 -9.45
CA ILE A 41 -9.71 0.51 -9.80
C ILE A 41 -10.55 0.50 -11.10
N GLN A 42 -11.47 1.46 -11.27
CA GLN A 42 -12.29 1.56 -12.48
C GLN A 42 -11.50 1.95 -13.73
N ALA A 43 -10.38 2.64 -13.56
CA ALA A 43 -9.52 3.02 -14.68
C ALA A 43 -8.69 1.86 -15.23
N ILE A 44 -8.56 0.75 -14.49
CA ILE A 44 -7.75 -0.41 -14.90
C ILE A 44 -8.34 -1.03 -16.18
N SER A 45 -7.52 -1.17 -17.20
CA SER A 45 -7.88 -1.66 -18.52
C SER A 45 -6.69 -2.34 -19.18
N GLU A 46 -6.78 -2.72 -20.45
CA GLU A 46 -5.65 -3.29 -21.21
C GLU A 46 -4.46 -2.34 -21.31
N ASP A 47 -4.72 -1.02 -21.35
CA ASP A 47 -3.70 0.02 -21.48
C ASP A 47 -3.44 0.79 -20.18
N THR A 48 -4.13 0.46 -19.10
CA THR A 48 -4.02 1.19 -17.82
C THR A 48 -3.87 0.23 -16.66
N ILE A 49 -2.75 0.34 -15.95
CA ILE A 49 -2.51 -0.37 -14.70
C ILE A 49 -2.89 0.52 -13.51
N GLY A 50 -3.18 -0.09 -12.36
CA GLY A 50 -3.40 0.61 -11.09
C GLY A 50 -2.23 0.37 -10.12
N ILE A 51 -1.74 1.41 -9.44
CA ILE A 51 -0.82 1.26 -8.30
C ILE A 51 -1.53 1.76 -7.05
N ILE A 52 -1.72 0.87 -6.08
CA ILE A 52 -2.61 1.09 -4.94
C ILE A 52 -1.86 0.78 -3.64
N PRO A 53 -1.78 1.74 -2.69
CA PRO A 53 -1.24 1.46 -1.36
C PRO A 53 -2.14 0.46 -0.64
N ILE A 54 -1.57 -0.65 -0.19
CA ILE A 54 -2.34 -1.75 0.38
C ILE A 54 -2.07 -1.98 1.86
N GLU A 55 -0.87 -1.65 2.31
CA GLU A 55 -0.43 -1.91 3.66
C GLU A 55 0.65 -0.91 4.08
N ASN A 56 0.68 -0.54 5.35
CA ASN A 56 1.76 0.22 5.96
C ASN A 56 2.24 -0.53 7.20
N THR A 57 3.54 -0.50 7.47
CA THR A 57 4.15 -1.23 8.59
C THR A 57 3.51 -0.88 9.94
N LEU A 58 3.14 0.38 10.16
CA LEU A 58 2.60 0.86 11.44
C LEU A 58 1.07 0.73 11.53
N GLU A 59 0.38 0.89 10.41
CA GLU A 59 -1.10 0.95 10.38
C GLU A 59 -1.73 -0.36 9.89
N GLY A 60 -0.90 -1.29 9.37
CA GLY A 60 -1.36 -2.54 8.77
C GLY A 60 -2.07 -2.33 7.43
N TYR A 61 -2.94 -3.26 7.07
CA TYR A 61 -3.66 -3.21 5.80
C TYR A 61 -4.66 -2.08 5.70
N VAL A 62 -4.65 -1.36 4.57
CA VAL A 62 -5.70 -0.40 4.21
C VAL A 62 -6.93 -1.18 3.73
N GLN A 63 -7.77 -1.58 4.68
CA GLN A 63 -8.88 -2.50 4.47
C GLN A 63 -9.82 -2.07 3.33
N GLN A 64 -10.10 -0.78 3.20
CA GLN A 64 -10.95 -0.26 2.15
C GLN A 64 -10.34 -0.46 0.75
N HIS A 65 -9.03 -0.27 0.61
CA HIS A 65 -8.33 -0.48 -0.65
C HIS A 65 -8.34 -1.96 -1.04
N LEU A 66 -8.06 -2.83 -0.08
CA LEU A 66 -8.15 -4.27 -0.29
C LEU A 66 -9.55 -4.68 -0.74
N ASP A 67 -10.61 -4.18 -0.07
CA ASP A 67 -11.98 -4.48 -0.46
C ASP A 67 -12.28 -4.12 -1.92
N TYR A 68 -11.79 -2.97 -2.42
CA TYR A 68 -11.95 -2.60 -3.83
C TYR A 68 -11.24 -3.58 -4.77
N VAL A 69 -10.03 -4.03 -4.43
CA VAL A 69 -9.30 -5.06 -5.20
C VAL A 69 -10.09 -6.38 -5.20
N LEU A 70 -10.60 -6.80 -4.03
CA LEU A 70 -11.39 -8.02 -3.89
C LEU A 70 -12.70 -7.98 -4.69
N MET A 71 -13.32 -6.82 -4.82
CA MET A 71 -14.58 -6.65 -5.56
C MET A 71 -14.38 -6.55 -7.07
N HIS A 72 -13.21 -6.17 -7.55
CA HIS A 72 -12.95 -6.03 -8.98
C HIS A 72 -12.66 -7.40 -9.62
N ALA A 73 -13.59 -7.90 -10.42
CA ALA A 73 -13.56 -9.27 -10.94
C ALA A 73 -12.32 -9.62 -11.79
N LYS A 74 -11.75 -8.63 -12.49
CA LYS A 74 -10.61 -8.80 -13.38
C LYS A 74 -9.28 -8.32 -12.77
N ALA A 75 -9.25 -7.89 -11.51
CA ALA A 75 -8.01 -7.47 -10.87
C ALA A 75 -7.03 -8.63 -10.81
N TRP A 76 -5.83 -8.40 -11.32
CA TRP A 76 -4.69 -9.29 -11.23
C TRP A 76 -3.51 -8.53 -10.65
N ILE A 77 -2.98 -8.97 -9.53
CA ILE A 77 -1.77 -8.43 -8.91
C ILE A 77 -0.59 -9.00 -9.67
N SER A 78 0.13 -8.15 -10.39
CA SER A 78 1.30 -8.54 -11.17
C SER A 78 2.61 -8.40 -10.41
N SER A 79 2.71 -7.39 -9.54
CA SER A 79 3.86 -7.17 -8.67
C SER A 79 3.48 -6.35 -7.44
N GLU A 80 4.40 -6.26 -6.49
CA GLU A 80 4.34 -5.32 -5.38
C GLU A 80 5.55 -4.39 -5.38
N LEU A 81 5.38 -3.23 -4.78
CA LEU A 81 6.43 -2.25 -4.48
C LEU A 81 6.38 -1.90 -3.01
N ARG A 82 7.54 -1.72 -2.38
CA ARG A 82 7.65 -1.17 -1.04
C ARG A 82 8.43 0.12 -1.08
N LEU A 83 7.93 1.13 -0.41
CA LEU A 83 8.59 2.41 -0.27
C LEU A 83 8.78 2.72 1.20
N GLN A 84 10.00 3.06 1.57
CA GLN A 84 10.27 3.57 2.90
C GLN A 84 9.53 4.90 3.11
N VAL A 85 8.87 5.02 4.25
CA VAL A 85 8.12 6.21 4.66
C VAL A 85 8.91 6.89 5.75
N SER A 86 9.39 8.10 5.46
CA SER A 86 10.08 8.94 6.42
C SER A 86 9.74 10.40 6.20
N PHE A 87 9.94 11.21 7.24
CA PHE A 87 9.54 12.61 7.28
C PHE A 87 10.68 13.47 7.81
N ALA A 88 10.79 14.68 7.27
CA ALA A 88 11.64 15.75 7.75
C ALA A 88 10.79 16.87 8.34
N CYS A 89 11.34 17.60 9.29
CA CYS A 89 10.78 18.86 9.76
C CYS A 89 11.64 20.01 9.24
N ILE A 90 11.02 21.01 8.62
CA ILE A 90 11.70 22.21 8.17
C ILE A 90 11.02 23.45 8.77
N SER A 91 11.79 24.49 9.04
CA SER A 91 11.26 25.72 9.64
C SER A 91 12.01 26.97 9.19
N HIS A 92 11.34 28.11 9.33
CA HIS A 92 11.93 29.43 9.07
C HIS A 92 12.77 29.93 10.24
N ARG A 93 12.61 29.33 11.43
CA ARG A 93 13.25 29.72 12.69
C ARG A 93 13.71 28.48 13.45
N PRO A 94 14.59 28.59 14.46
CA PRO A 94 14.83 27.49 15.41
C PRO A 94 13.51 26.94 15.93
N ILE A 95 13.42 25.61 16.11
CA ILE A 95 12.14 24.97 16.44
C ILE A 95 11.52 25.48 17.75
N GLU A 96 12.34 25.89 18.70
CA GLU A 96 11.92 26.51 19.96
C GLU A 96 11.26 27.90 19.78
N ASP A 97 11.57 28.60 18.69
CA ASP A 97 11.02 29.92 18.37
C ASP A 97 9.80 29.85 17.43
N VAL A 98 9.45 28.66 16.96
CA VAL A 98 8.31 28.44 16.08
C VAL A 98 7.02 28.50 16.89
N LYS A 99 5.97 29.16 16.33
CA LYS A 99 4.65 29.22 16.96
C LYS A 99 3.70 28.14 16.46
N THR A 100 3.79 27.79 15.19
CA THR A 100 2.85 26.88 14.54
C THR A 100 3.58 25.77 13.80
N VAL A 101 3.14 24.52 13.97
CA VAL A 101 3.64 23.37 13.21
C VAL A 101 2.51 22.82 12.35
N TYR A 102 2.67 22.88 11.03
CA TYR A 102 1.73 22.30 10.08
C TYR A 102 2.08 20.84 9.81
N VAL A 103 1.10 19.96 9.96
CA VAL A 103 1.30 18.52 9.73
C VAL A 103 0.01 17.85 9.26
N GLN A 104 0.12 16.91 8.35
CA GLN A 104 -1.00 16.08 7.92
C GLN A 104 -1.30 15.00 8.99
N TYR A 105 -2.56 14.60 9.14
CA TYR A 105 -3.02 13.71 10.20
C TYR A 105 -2.23 12.38 10.30
N ALA A 106 -2.09 11.65 9.18
CA ALA A 106 -1.34 10.39 9.18
C ALA A 106 0.16 10.60 9.41
N THR A 107 0.73 11.70 8.91
CA THR A 107 2.13 12.11 9.16
C THR A 107 2.37 12.36 10.65
N LYS A 108 1.45 13.08 11.33
CA LYS A 108 1.53 13.29 12.77
C LYS A 108 1.63 11.98 13.54
N ASN A 109 0.80 10.99 13.20
CA ASN A 109 0.76 9.70 13.87
C ASN A 109 2.03 8.86 13.67
N GLN A 110 2.87 9.23 12.72
CA GLN A 110 4.15 8.57 12.44
C GLN A 110 5.37 9.36 12.97
N CYS A 111 5.12 10.49 13.65
CA CYS A 111 6.13 11.38 14.21
C CYS A 111 5.81 11.75 15.68
N LEU A 112 5.20 10.86 16.44
CA LEU A 112 4.69 11.15 17.78
C LEU A 112 5.81 11.51 18.77
N LYS A 113 6.98 10.86 18.66
CA LYS A 113 8.15 11.18 19.51
C LYS A 113 8.61 12.62 19.28
N PHE A 114 8.71 13.05 18.02
CA PHE A 114 9.03 14.42 17.68
C PHE A 114 7.91 15.38 18.11
N MET A 115 6.66 15.02 17.84
CA MET A 115 5.51 15.83 18.25
C MET A 115 5.45 16.05 19.77
N ALA A 116 5.89 15.08 20.57
CA ALA A 116 5.96 15.21 22.03
C ALA A 116 7.04 16.19 22.52
N THR A 117 7.95 16.64 21.66
CA THR A 117 8.94 17.69 22.00
C THR A 117 8.44 19.10 21.72
N LEU A 118 7.24 19.22 21.15
CA LEU A 118 6.60 20.48 20.78
C LEU A 118 5.62 20.91 21.90
N ASP A 119 6.15 21.43 23.01
CA ASP A 119 5.36 21.73 24.22
C ASP A 119 4.59 23.07 24.11
N GLU A 120 5.11 24.04 23.37
CA GLU A 120 4.57 25.41 23.29
C GLU A 120 4.02 25.79 21.91
N GLN A 121 4.15 24.88 20.92
CA GLN A 121 3.76 25.12 19.54
C GLN A 121 2.31 24.71 19.27
N ASP A 122 1.58 25.52 18.54
CA ASP A 122 0.26 25.18 18.01
C ASP A 122 0.38 24.18 16.87
N VAL A 123 -0.08 22.95 17.05
CA VAL A 123 -0.09 21.92 16.01
C VAL A 123 -1.36 22.04 15.16
N VAL A 124 -1.19 22.43 13.91
CA VAL A 124 -2.30 22.58 12.95
C VAL A 124 -2.34 21.39 12.01
N ILE A 125 -3.42 20.60 12.15
CA ILE A 125 -3.66 19.44 11.28
C ILE A 125 -4.20 19.91 9.92
N THR A 126 -3.65 19.33 8.85
CA THR A 126 -4.06 19.62 7.47
C THR A 126 -4.59 18.36 6.79
N GLU A 127 -5.26 18.53 5.64
CA GLU A 127 -5.82 17.43 4.86
C GLU A 127 -4.77 16.66 4.04
N SER A 128 -3.65 17.34 3.71
CA SER A 128 -2.57 16.72 2.92
C SER A 128 -1.21 17.34 3.27
N ASN A 129 -0.12 16.60 3.00
CA ASN A 129 1.24 17.12 3.14
C ASN A 129 1.50 18.32 2.22
N THR A 130 0.88 18.35 1.05
CA THR A 130 0.94 19.52 0.14
C THR A 130 0.34 20.74 0.79
N GLN A 131 -0.84 20.63 1.40
CA GLN A 131 -1.49 21.73 2.11
C GLN A 131 -0.66 22.18 3.32
N SER A 132 -0.03 21.25 4.06
CA SER A 132 0.89 21.62 5.15
C SER A 132 2.02 22.50 4.63
N TYR A 133 2.65 22.08 3.53
CA TYR A 133 3.76 22.81 2.92
C TYR A 133 3.33 24.18 2.36
N GLU A 134 2.18 24.27 1.72
CA GLU A 134 1.63 25.55 1.22
C GLU A 134 1.37 26.56 2.34
N ARG A 135 0.83 26.10 3.48
CA ARG A 135 0.63 26.96 4.66
C ARG A 135 1.94 27.42 5.26
N TYR A 136 2.93 26.52 5.37
CA TYR A 136 4.26 26.86 5.84
C TYR A 136 4.90 27.98 5.01
N LEU A 137 4.79 27.92 3.68
CA LEU A 137 5.35 28.95 2.79
C LEU A 137 4.71 30.34 3.01
N GLN A 138 3.53 30.41 3.60
CA GLN A 138 2.79 31.66 3.88
C GLN A 138 2.98 32.18 5.31
N ASP A 139 3.61 31.39 6.18
CA ASP A 139 3.77 31.70 7.61
C ASP A 139 5.23 31.62 8.05
N SER A 140 5.88 32.79 8.13
CA SER A 140 7.29 32.93 8.53
C SER A 140 7.60 32.55 9.98
N ASN A 141 6.58 32.27 10.81
CA ASN A 141 6.72 31.83 12.20
C ASN A 141 6.37 30.35 12.39
N SER A 142 6.39 29.59 11.31
CA SER A 142 5.97 28.20 11.32
C SER A 142 7.09 27.20 10.97
N ALA A 143 6.80 25.94 11.30
CA ALA A 143 7.46 24.75 10.80
C ALA A 143 6.46 23.87 10.06
N VAL A 144 6.97 22.92 9.29
CA VAL A 144 6.17 21.90 8.63
C VAL A 144 6.88 20.55 8.67
N ILE A 145 6.10 19.48 8.86
CA ILE A 145 6.58 18.11 8.68
C ILE A 145 6.18 17.66 7.28
N ILE A 146 7.17 17.28 6.49
CA ILE A 146 7.02 16.87 5.09
C ILE A 146 7.63 15.49 4.84
N PRO A 147 7.10 14.71 3.86
CA PRO A 147 7.71 13.47 3.42
C PRO A 147 9.13 13.68 2.87
N ASN A 148 10.05 12.78 3.19
CA ASN A 148 11.45 12.90 2.74
C ASN A 148 11.62 12.86 1.21
N HIS A 149 10.69 12.30 0.46
CA HIS A 149 10.77 12.32 -1.01
C HIS A 149 10.55 13.70 -1.64
N ILE A 150 10.05 14.67 -0.88
CA ILE A 150 9.95 16.08 -1.31
C ILE A 150 10.94 16.99 -0.57
N TYR A 151 11.59 16.47 0.47
CA TYR A 151 12.65 17.17 1.19
C TYR A 151 13.95 17.16 0.39
N THR A 152 14.65 18.28 0.42
CA THR A 152 16.00 18.41 -0.12
C THR A 152 16.83 19.21 0.88
N PRO A 153 18.01 18.72 1.30
CA PRO A 153 18.89 19.47 2.21
C PRO A 153 19.15 20.90 1.73
N GLY A 154 19.02 21.86 2.63
CA GLY A 154 19.18 23.28 2.35
C GLY A 154 17.93 23.99 1.82
N MET A 155 16.75 23.35 1.84
CA MET A 155 15.50 23.98 1.40
C MET A 155 14.91 24.96 2.41
N ALA A 156 15.37 24.92 3.66
CA ALA A 156 14.95 25.85 4.72
C ALA A 156 16.13 26.24 5.61
N PRO A 157 16.04 27.38 6.35
CA PRO A 157 17.11 27.78 7.28
C PRO A 157 17.38 26.80 8.42
N PHE A 158 16.33 26.10 8.89
CA PHE A 158 16.41 25.11 9.96
C PHE A 158 15.73 23.82 9.51
N GLU A 159 16.42 22.71 9.69
CA GLU A 159 16.03 21.40 9.17
C GLU A 159 16.34 20.31 10.17
N ILE A 160 15.43 19.36 10.32
CA ILE A 160 15.61 18.09 11.02
C ILE A 160 15.29 17.00 10.00
N GLU A 161 16.32 16.33 9.49
CA GLU A 161 16.21 15.41 8.34
C GLU A 161 15.34 14.20 8.57
N ASN A 162 15.18 13.77 9.84
CA ASN A 162 14.34 12.63 10.17
C ASN A 162 13.64 12.85 11.51
N VAL A 163 12.32 12.96 11.44
CA VAL A 163 11.44 13.07 12.61
C VAL A 163 10.50 11.87 12.74
N THR A 164 10.73 10.81 11.95
CA THR A 164 9.91 9.60 11.92
C THR A 164 10.18 8.74 13.17
N ASP A 165 9.12 8.20 13.76
CA ASP A 165 9.22 7.37 14.96
C ASP A 165 9.91 6.03 14.72
N GLU A 166 9.66 5.41 13.55
CA GLU A 166 10.16 4.10 13.18
C GLU A 166 10.88 4.16 11.82
N LEU A 167 12.18 3.85 11.83
CA LEU A 167 13.03 3.89 10.63
C LEU A 167 12.69 2.83 9.59
N GLN A 168 12.06 1.73 10.02
CA GLN A 168 11.67 0.63 9.13
C GLN A 168 10.20 0.74 8.69
N ASN A 169 9.64 1.96 8.73
CA ASN A 169 8.28 2.19 8.26
C ASN A 169 8.23 2.15 6.73
N GLU A 170 7.45 1.23 6.20
CA GLU A 170 7.26 1.05 4.75
C GLU A 170 5.78 1.09 4.40
N THR A 171 5.48 1.59 3.21
CA THR A 171 4.17 1.40 2.58
C THR A 171 4.33 0.46 1.39
N ARG A 172 3.51 -0.57 1.39
CA ARG A 172 3.42 -1.59 0.35
C ARG A 172 2.31 -1.24 -0.63
N PHE A 173 2.60 -1.36 -1.92
CA PHE A 173 1.69 -1.08 -3.02
C PHE A 173 1.51 -2.32 -3.87
N PHE A 174 0.29 -2.61 -4.30
CA PHE A 174 0.03 -3.56 -5.36
C PHE A 174 0.02 -2.87 -6.71
N VAL A 175 0.69 -3.48 -7.68
CA VAL A 175 0.54 -3.18 -9.11
C VAL A 175 -0.54 -4.12 -9.65
N ILE A 176 -1.62 -3.54 -10.17
CA ILE A 176 -2.81 -4.27 -10.57
C ILE A 176 -3.06 -4.08 -12.06
N GLU A 177 -3.21 -5.18 -12.75
CA GLU A 177 -3.50 -5.25 -14.18
C GLU A 177 -4.87 -5.88 -14.45
N ASN A 178 -5.39 -5.69 -15.67
CA ASN A 178 -6.65 -6.31 -16.13
C ASN A 178 -6.44 -7.70 -16.76
N GLN A 179 -5.20 -8.10 -16.96
CA GLN A 179 -4.81 -9.38 -17.56
C GLN A 179 -3.86 -10.11 -16.64
N LYS A 180 -3.93 -11.45 -16.70
CA LYS A 180 -3.01 -12.30 -15.95
C LYS A 180 -1.60 -12.14 -16.53
N HIS A 181 -0.70 -11.64 -15.70
CA HIS A 181 0.71 -11.54 -15.97
C HIS A 181 1.49 -12.19 -14.83
N VAL A 182 2.38 -13.10 -15.14
CA VAL A 182 3.29 -13.73 -14.18
C VAL A 182 4.70 -13.53 -14.70
N PHE A 183 5.53 -12.88 -13.91
CA PHE A 183 6.96 -12.75 -14.20
C PHE A 183 7.60 -14.14 -14.22
N LYS A 184 8.38 -14.43 -15.26
CA LYS A 184 9.07 -15.71 -15.40
C LYS A 184 10.48 -15.64 -14.85
N ASN A 185 11.05 -16.80 -14.54
CA ASN A 185 12.46 -16.95 -14.12
C ASN A 185 12.82 -16.32 -12.77
N HIS A 186 11.86 -16.21 -11.87
CA HIS A 186 12.11 -15.89 -10.48
C HIS A 186 12.11 -17.17 -9.64
N GLU A 187 12.86 -17.18 -8.55
CA GLU A 187 12.88 -18.28 -7.60
C GLU A 187 11.76 -18.16 -6.59
N ASP A 188 11.54 -16.94 -6.09
CA ASP A 188 10.57 -16.63 -5.06
C ASP A 188 9.38 -15.88 -5.65
N TYR A 189 8.19 -16.29 -5.24
CA TYR A 189 6.91 -15.67 -5.60
C TYR A 189 6.06 -15.44 -4.37
N LYS A 190 5.15 -14.49 -4.49
CA LYS A 190 4.00 -14.33 -3.62
C LYS A 190 2.73 -14.68 -4.39
N MET A 191 1.77 -15.25 -3.69
CA MET A 191 0.44 -15.51 -4.24
C MET A 191 -0.60 -14.90 -3.33
N ALA A 192 -1.54 -14.18 -3.93
CA ALA A 192 -2.70 -13.65 -3.24
C ALA A 192 -3.98 -14.29 -3.77
N MET A 193 -4.87 -14.68 -2.88
CA MET A 193 -6.09 -15.39 -3.24
C MET A 193 -7.25 -15.10 -2.28
N VAL A 194 -8.45 -15.34 -2.78
CA VAL A 194 -9.69 -15.18 -2.01
C VAL A 194 -10.45 -16.48 -2.00
N PHE A 195 -10.74 -16.93 -0.79
CA PHE A 195 -11.57 -18.09 -0.53
C PHE A 195 -12.96 -17.61 -0.10
N THR A 196 -13.98 -17.99 -0.86
CA THR A 196 -15.37 -17.67 -0.55
C THR A 196 -16.11 -18.95 -0.20
N PRO A 197 -16.53 -19.15 1.06
CA PRO A 197 -17.28 -20.32 1.44
C PRO A 197 -18.57 -20.46 0.64
N THR A 198 -18.89 -21.66 0.17
CA THR A 198 -20.22 -21.97 -0.40
C THR A 198 -21.22 -22.16 0.74
N ILE A 199 -20.77 -22.77 1.84
CA ILE A 199 -21.57 -22.97 3.07
C ILE A 199 -20.64 -22.62 4.23
N ASP A 200 -21.09 -21.70 5.09
CA ASP A 200 -20.36 -21.38 6.32
C ASP A 200 -20.54 -22.53 7.33
N ARG A 201 -19.40 -23.01 7.86
CA ARG A 201 -19.37 -24.07 8.86
C ARG A 201 -18.13 -23.97 9.75
N PRO A 202 -18.21 -24.42 11.01
CA PRO A 202 -17.03 -24.53 11.86
C PRO A 202 -15.92 -25.35 11.20
N GLY A 203 -14.66 -24.93 11.35
CA GLY A 203 -13.48 -25.61 10.84
C GLY A 203 -13.13 -25.31 9.38
N LEU A 204 -13.90 -24.46 8.67
CA LEU A 204 -13.60 -24.13 7.27
C LEU A 204 -12.25 -23.45 7.10
N LEU A 205 -11.97 -22.39 7.87
CA LEU A 205 -10.67 -21.72 7.86
C LEU A 205 -9.55 -22.66 8.26
N LEU A 206 -9.80 -23.53 9.26
CA LEU A 206 -8.83 -24.56 9.66
C LEU A 206 -8.45 -25.48 8.50
N SER A 207 -9.43 -25.92 7.69
CA SER A 207 -9.15 -26.79 6.54
C SER A 207 -8.27 -26.12 5.47
N ILE A 208 -8.36 -24.80 5.30
CA ILE A 208 -7.48 -24.03 4.41
C ILE A 208 -6.05 -23.99 4.99
N ILE A 209 -5.93 -23.58 6.26
CA ILE A 209 -4.63 -23.44 6.94
C ILE A 209 -3.91 -24.80 6.99
N GLU A 210 -4.62 -25.86 7.34
CA GLU A 210 -4.08 -27.22 7.42
C GLU A 210 -3.55 -27.72 6.07
N ALA A 211 -4.26 -27.40 4.96
CA ALA A 211 -3.83 -27.81 3.63
C ALA A 211 -2.46 -27.20 3.24
N PHE A 212 -2.26 -25.91 3.54
CA PHE A 212 -0.98 -25.24 3.29
C PHE A 212 0.10 -25.64 4.31
N ALA A 213 -0.24 -25.78 5.59
CA ALA A 213 0.70 -26.23 6.62
C ALA A 213 1.26 -27.63 6.32
N ASN A 214 0.41 -28.58 5.92
CA ASN A 214 0.84 -29.92 5.53
C ASN A 214 1.76 -29.92 4.31
N ALA A 215 1.66 -28.94 3.44
CA ALA A 215 2.53 -28.72 2.29
C ALA A 215 3.79 -27.88 2.63
N GLN A 216 3.97 -27.50 3.89
CA GLN A 216 5.06 -26.63 4.34
C GLN A 216 5.12 -25.29 3.59
N ILE A 217 3.96 -24.73 3.28
CA ILE A 217 3.81 -23.42 2.63
C ILE A 217 3.46 -22.39 3.70
N ASN A 218 4.26 -21.32 3.78
CA ASN A 218 4.06 -20.25 4.75
C ASN A 218 2.97 -19.27 4.28
N LEU A 219 2.01 -19.00 5.15
CA LEU A 219 0.99 -17.98 4.94
C LEU A 219 1.47 -16.67 5.59
N ILE A 220 1.63 -15.61 4.79
CA ILE A 220 2.11 -14.31 5.25
C ILE A 220 0.97 -13.37 5.68
N SER A 221 -0.24 -13.61 5.16
CA SER A 221 -1.43 -12.84 5.58
C SER A 221 -2.69 -13.70 5.52
N ILE A 222 -3.57 -13.50 6.51
CA ILE A 222 -4.91 -14.08 6.55
C ILE A 222 -5.86 -13.01 7.08
N MET A 223 -6.87 -12.66 6.27
CA MET A 223 -7.89 -11.70 6.69
C MET A 223 -9.29 -12.17 6.32
N SER A 224 -10.21 -12.02 7.26
CA SER A 224 -11.63 -12.17 7.00
C SER A 224 -12.21 -10.84 6.57
N ARG A 225 -12.81 -10.78 5.36
CA ARG A 225 -13.43 -9.57 4.80
C ARG A 225 -14.89 -9.82 4.46
N PRO A 226 -15.81 -8.88 4.76
CA PRO A 226 -17.21 -9.05 4.43
C PRO A 226 -17.43 -9.09 2.91
N THR A 227 -18.30 -10.00 2.44
CA THR A 227 -18.63 -10.08 1.01
C THR A 227 -19.41 -8.88 0.50
N LYS A 228 -20.00 -8.07 1.40
CA LYS A 228 -20.91 -6.96 1.13
C LYS A 228 -22.19 -7.38 0.38
N LYS A 229 -22.47 -8.69 0.29
CA LYS A 229 -23.68 -9.23 -0.35
C LYS A 229 -24.79 -9.51 0.66
N ALA A 230 -24.44 -10.02 1.84
CA ALA A 230 -25.35 -10.29 2.94
C ALA A 230 -24.62 -10.21 4.28
N MET A 231 -25.33 -9.91 5.37
CA MET A 231 -24.77 -9.98 6.72
C MET A 231 -24.32 -11.40 7.04
N GLY A 232 -23.17 -11.51 7.72
CA GLY A 232 -22.61 -12.81 8.13
C GLY A 232 -21.92 -13.60 7.01
N THR A 233 -21.74 -13.01 5.82
CA THR A 233 -21.00 -13.66 4.74
C THR A 233 -19.62 -13.03 4.56
N TYR A 234 -18.57 -13.86 4.52
CA TYR A 234 -17.17 -13.44 4.53
C TYR A 234 -16.38 -14.11 3.41
N HIS A 235 -15.34 -13.42 2.94
CA HIS A 235 -14.22 -13.96 2.19
C HIS A 235 -13.04 -14.13 3.14
N PHE A 236 -12.18 -15.11 2.87
CA PHE A 236 -10.85 -15.18 3.45
C PHE A 236 -9.84 -14.74 2.39
N PHE A 237 -9.24 -13.58 2.59
CA PHE A 237 -8.10 -13.14 1.81
C PHE A 237 -6.86 -13.78 2.43
N ILE A 238 -6.06 -14.42 1.60
CA ILE A 238 -4.83 -15.11 2.03
C ILE A 238 -3.70 -14.74 1.08
N GLU A 239 -2.56 -14.42 1.65
CA GLU A 239 -1.30 -14.31 0.94
C GLU A 239 -0.31 -15.34 1.45
N LEU A 240 0.49 -15.87 0.55
CA LEU A 240 1.57 -16.80 0.85
C LEU A 240 2.82 -16.48 0.06
N GLU A 241 3.95 -16.94 0.58
CA GLU A 241 5.23 -17.01 -0.12
C GLU A 241 5.49 -18.42 -0.59
N CYS A 242 6.02 -18.57 -1.81
CA CYS A 242 6.37 -19.87 -2.36
C CYS A 242 7.57 -19.77 -3.29
N LYS A 243 8.26 -20.90 -3.43
CA LYS A 243 9.24 -21.11 -4.49
C LYS A 243 8.56 -21.44 -5.80
N ASN A 244 9.22 -21.15 -6.92
CA ASN A 244 8.74 -21.51 -8.24
C ASN A 244 8.40 -23.02 -8.34
N SER A 245 9.22 -23.87 -7.71
CA SER A 245 9.02 -25.33 -7.67
C SER A 245 7.77 -25.78 -6.89
N GLN A 246 7.17 -24.91 -6.08
CA GLN A 246 5.97 -25.21 -5.28
C GLN A 246 4.67 -24.82 -5.96
N ILE A 247 4.70 -24.04 -7.05
CA ILE A 247 3.49 -23.48 -7.70
C ILE A 247 2.53 -24.59 -8.13
N GLU A 248 2.99 -25.63 -8.82
CA GLU A 248 2.14 -26.76 -9.24
C GLU A 248 1.52 -27.50 -8.05
N HIS A 249 2.27 -27.62 -6.96
CA HIS A 249 1.74 -28.24 -5.74
C HIS A 249 0.64 -27.37 -5.09
N ILE A 250 0.81 -26.04 -5.08
CA ILE A 250 -0.21 -25.09 -4.62
C ILE A 250 -1.46 -25.19 -5.49
N GLU A 251 -1.33 -25.23 -6.80
CA GLU A 251 -2.48 -25.42 -7.72
C GLU A 251 -3.25 -26.69 -7.40
N THR A 252 -2.54 -27.79 -7.10
CA THR A 252 -3.18 -29.06 -6.68
C THR A 252 -3.96 -28.90 -5.36
N ILE A 253 -3.44 -28.12 -4.40
CA ILE A 253 -4.14 -27.82 -3.14
C ILE A 253 -5.40 -27.00 -3.43
N LEU A 254 -5.28 -25.96 -4.26
CA LEU A 254 -6.41 -25.09 -4.63
C LEU A 254 -7.52 -25.90 -5.34
N ASP A 255 -7.16 -26.81 -6.22
CA ASP A 255 -8.13 -27.70 -6.88
C ASP A 255 -8.89 -28.58 -5.89
N LYS A 256 -8.21 -29.11 -4.87
CA LYS A 256 -8.87 -29.90 -3.81
C LYS A 256 -9.82 -29.04 -2.97
N LEU A 257 -9.41 -27.85 -2.57
CA LEU A 257 -10.20 -26.93 -1.78
C LEU A 257 -11.38 -26.37 -2.56
N SER A 258 -11.26 -26.18 -3.89
CA SER A 258 -12.32 -25.66 -4.77
C SER A 258 -13.59 -26.50 -4.78
N LYS A 259 -13.53 -27.75 -4.35
CA LYS A 259 -14.70 -28.64 -4.19
C LYS A 259 -15.68 -28.17 -3.10
N HIS A 260 -15.20 -27.37 -2.15
CA HIS A 260 -15.97 -26.92 -0.98
C HIS A 260 -16.14 -25.42 -0.88
N MET A 261 -15.44 -24.65 -1.69
CA MET A 261 -15.46 -23.18 -1.67
C MET A 261 -15.09 -22.61 -3.04
N SER A 262 -15.55 -21.39 -3.34
CA SER A 262 -15.08 -20.66 -4.51
C SER A 262 -13.71 -20.05 -4.21
N ILE A 263 -12.74 -20.28 -5.08
CA ILE A 263 -11.39 -19.74 -4.96
C ILE A 263 -11.11 -18.84 -6.14
N ARG A 264 -10.64 -17.62 -5.86
CA ARG A 264 -10.15 -16.70 -6.88
C ARG A 264 -8.70 -16.37 -6.61
N LEU A 265 -7.81 -16.77 -7.50
CA LEU A 265 -6.42 -16.32 -7.52
C LEU A 265 -6.40 -14.86 -7.99
N LEU A 266 -5.83 -14.00 -7.16
CA LEU A 266 -5.70 -12.56 -7.43
C LEU A 266 -4.37 -12.22 -8.09
N GLY A 267 -3.33 -13.03 -7.90
CA GLY A 267 -2.02 -12.83 -8.48
C GLY A 267 -1.02 -13.90 -8.07
N VAL A 268 -0.05 -14.10 -8.96
CA VAL A 268 1.25 -14.74 -8.69
C VAL A 268 2.28 -13.68 -9.07
N PHE A 269 2.97 -13.13 -8.10
CA PHE A 269 3.70 -11.89 -8.28
C PHE A 269 5.03 -11.88 -7.52
N ILE A 270 5.86 -10.91 -7.84
CA ILE A 270 7.18 -10.68 -7.25
C ILE A 270 7.21 -9.32 -6.55
N ASP A 271 8.16 -9.20 -5.63
CA ASP A 271 8.54 -7.92 -5.04
C ASP A 271 9.49 -7.21 -6.02
N GLN A 272 9.10 -6.02 -6.48
CA GLN A 272 9.88 -5.13 -7.34
C GLN A 272 10.41 -3.91 -6.58
N SER A 273 10.50 -4.00 -5.25
CA SER A 273 11.12 -2.96 -4.44
C SER A 273 12.61 -2.82 -4.78
N LEU A 274 13.14 -1.61 -4.64
CA LEU A 274 14.54 -1.27 -4.91
C LEU A 274 15.42 -1.67 -3.73
#